data_9c59cda12a11333785d8ffbef3cfa524
#
_entry.id   9c59cda12a11333785d8ffbef3cfa524
#
_cell.length_a   1.000
_cell.length_b   1.000
_cell.length_c   1.000
_cell.angle_alpha   90.00
_cell.angle_beta   90.00
_cell.angle_gamma   90.00
#
_symmetry.space_group_name_H-M   'P 1'
#
loop_
_entity.id
_entity.type
_entity.pdbx_description
1 polymer ?
#
loop_
_entity_poly.entity_id
_entity_poly.type
_entity_poly.pdbx_seq_one_letter_code
_entity_poly.pdbx_strand_id
1 'polypeptide(L)'
;NISVSLWVLAIIVILVDNQIFAAACSNIVTVILFVLLIAILHPQRAKCALIEDRMVRIIEEKRKESLTTLEEEHEKHVSDIPSQVKKDIEGKIRKLVIDGKLYLNPNFNKTELVTLVGTNRTYLSEVLRDSFGSFYSFINKLRIEYAAEYSREHPTATNSEIAAQSGFGSVRTYTRIRSLYNNGEL
;
A
#
# COMPACT_ATOMS: atom_id res chain seq x y z
N ASN A 1 81.01 -24.57 -17.87
CA ASN A 1 79.96 -23.99 -17.05
C ASN A 1 78.67 -23.57 -17.80
N ILE A 2 78.71 -23.51 -19.14
CA ILE A 2 77.58 -23.14 -19.99
C ILE A 2 76.48 -24.23 -19.96
N SER A 3 76.89 -25.50 -19.85
CA SER A 3 75.93 -26.62 -19.80
C SER A 3 75.03 -26.65 -18.53
N VAL A 4 75.59 -26.23 -17.40
CA VAL A 4 74.83 -26.18 -16.13
C VAL A 4 73.77 -25.07 -16.16
N SER A 5 74.09 -23.92 -16.76
CA SER A 5 73.13 -22.82 -16.88
C SER A 5 71.95 -23.17 -17.83
N LEU A 6 72.20 -23.93 -18.88
CA LEU A 6 71.13 -24.44 -19.77
C LEU A 6 70.21 -25.43 -19.09
N TRP A 7 70.76 -26.33 -18.27
CA TRP A 7 69.90 -27.26 -17.47
C TRP A 7 69.03 -26.54 -16.44
N VAL A 8 69.62 -25.56 -15.78
CA VAL A 8 68.85 -24.75 -14.82
C VAL A 8 67.72 -23.99 -15.53
N LEU A 9 67.98 -23.42 -16.70
CA LEU A 9 66.96 -22.70 -17.48
C LEU A 9 65.86 -23.64 -18.00
N ALA A 10 66.21 -24.87 -18.43
CA ALA A 10 65.24 -25.89 -18.83
C ALA A 10 64.30 -26.32 -17.64
N ILE A 11 64.89 -26.50 -16.47
CA ILE A 11 64.10 -26.82 -15.25
C ILE A 11 63.13 -25.68 -14.87
N ILE A 12 63.62 -24.43 -14.96
CA ILE A 12 62.77 -23.26 -14.69
C ILE A 12 61.61 -23.19 -15.69
N VAL A 13 61.84 -23.41 -16.97
CA VAL A 13 60.80 -23.42 -18.01
C VAL A 13 59.76 -24.52 -17.72
N ILE A 14 60.20 -25.74 -17.40
CA ILE A 14 59.29 -26.85 -17.06
C ILE A 14 58.48 -26.56 -15.80
N LEU A 15 59.06 -25.93 -14.79
CA LEU A 15 58.34 -25.54 -13.56
C LEU A 15 57.34 -24.42 -13.81
N VAL A 16 57.65 -23.44 -14.66
CA VAL A 16 56.76 -22.35 -15.04
C VAL A 16 55.61 -22.89 -15.88
N ASP A 17 55.86 -23.77 -16.85
CA ASP A 17 54.83 -24.41 -17.67
C ASP A 17 53.86 -25.24 -16.80
N ASN A 18 54.39 -25.99 -15.81
CA ASN A 18 53.54 -26.74 -14.85
C ASN A 18 52.69 -25.82 -13.98
N GLN A 19 53.21 -24.69 -13.56
CA GLN A 19 52.44 -23.70 -12.78
C GLN A 19 51.33 -23.06 -13.61
N ILE A 20 51.61 -22.68 -14.86
CA ILE A 20 50.66 -22.11 -15.80
C ILE A 20 49.59 -23.16 -16.12
N PHE A 21 49.96 -24.39 -16.36
CA PHE A 21 49.02 -25.48 -16.63
C PHE A 21 48.13 -25.77 -15.41
N ALA A 22 48.69 -25.83 -14.21
CA ALA A 22 47.91 -25.99 -12.98
C ALA A 22 46.91 -24.84 -12.74
N ALA A 23 47.35 -23.61 -12.99
CA ALA A 23 46.46 -22.43 -12.87
C ALA A 23 45.34 -22.45 -13.93
N ALA A 24 45.64 -22.87 -15.16
CA ALA A 24 44.63 -23.01 -16.21
C ALA A 24 43.57 -24.08 -15.85
N CYS A 25 44.03 -25.24 -15.37
CA CYS A 25 43.14 -26.31 -14.92
C CYS A 25 42.26 -25.86 -13.74
N SER A 26 42.81 -25.14 -12.77
CA SER A 26 42.05 -24.60 -11.62
C SER A 26 40.96 -23.62 -12.07
N ASN A 27 41.26 -22.72 -13.01
CA ASN A 27 40.29 -21.79 -13.56
C ASN A 27 39.15 -22.51 -14.31
N ILE A 28 39.47 -23.53 -15.12
CA ILE A 28 38.48 -24.33 -15.84
C ILE A 28 37.55 -25.04 -14.85
N VAL A 29 38.08 -25.67 -13.79
CA VAL A 29 37.27 -26.32 -12.75
C VAL A 29 36.36 -25.31 -12.06
N THR A 30 36.87 -24.14 -11.73
CA THR A 30 36.07 -23.08 -11.09
C THR A 30 34.90 -22.62 -11.96
N VAL A 31 35.16 -22.43 -13.28
CA VAL A 31 34.12 -22.06 -14.25
C VAL A 31 33.05 -23.15 -14.36
N ILE A 32 33.46 -24.42 -14.44
CA ILE A 32 32.52 -25.57 -14.50
C ILE A 32 31.65 -25.64 -13.23
N LEU A 33 32.25 -25.50 -12.03
CA LEU A 33 31.51 -25.46 -10.77
C LEU A 33 30.53 -24.31 -10.73
N PHE A 34 30.91 -23.14 -11.23
CA PHE A 34 30.02 -21.98 -11.26
C PHE A 34 28.83 -22.18 -12.21
N VAL A 35 29.08 -22.78 -13.40
CA VAL A 35 28.02 -23.11 -14.36
C VAL A 35 27.08 -24.18 -13.80
N LEU A 36 27.61 -25.20 -13.12
CA LEU A 36 26.79 -26.22 -12.45
C LEU A 36 25.94 -25.62 -11.32
N LEU A 37 26.51 -24.72 -10.53
CA LEU A 37 25.77 -24.01 -9.47
C LEU A 37 24.61 -23.18 -10.05
N ILE A 38 24.85 -22.45 -11.14
CA ILE A 38 23.80 -21.72 -11.86
C ILE A 38 22.73 -22.67 -12.38
N ALA A 39 23.13 -23.77 -13.01
CA ALA A 39 22.21 -24.78 -13.55
C ALA A 39 21.32 -25.42 -12.47
N ILE A 40 21.85 -25.63 -11.25
CA ILE A 40 21.08 -26.15 -10.10
C ILE A 40 20.13 -25.08 -9.51
N LEU A 41 20.58 -23.82 -9.43
CA LEU A 41 19.77 -22.75 -8.80
C LEU A 41 18.70 -22.19 -9.72
N HIS A 42 18.91 -22.23 -11.04
CA HIS A 42 17.98 -21.66 -12.03
C HIS A 42 16.57 -22.30 -11.99
N PRO A 43 16.42 -23.64 -11.97
CA PRO A 43 15.09 -24.25 -11.91
C PRO A 43 14.38 -24.04 -10.58
N GLN A 44 15.12 -23.84 -9.48
CA GLN A 44 14.54 -23.54 -8.17
C GLN A 44 13.91 -22.15 -8.15
N ARG A 45 14.55 -21.15 -8.76
CA ARG A 45 14.01 -19.78 -8.88
C ARG A 45 12.74 -19.76 -9.74
N ALA A 46 12.72 -20.50 -10.86
CA ALA A 46 11.55 -20.59 -11.71
C ALA A 46 10.36 -21.26 -11.00
N LYS A 47 10.60 -22.30 -10.18
CA LYS A 47 9.55 -22.95 -9.37
C LYS A 47 9.01 -22.02 -8.28
N CYS A 48 9.87 -21.27 -7.59
CA CYS A 48 9.45 -20.28 -6.60
C CYS A 48 8.57 -19.18 -7.23
N ALA A 49 8.99 -18.61 -8.37
CA ALA A 49 8.21 -17.61 -9.08
C ALA A 49 6.83 -18.13 -9.54
N LEU A 50 6.76 -19.38 -10.00
CA LEU A 50 5.50 -20.02 -10.40
C LEU A 50 4.55 -20.27 -9.21
N ILE A 51 5.11 -20.62 -8.04
CA ILE A 51 4.32 -20.82 -6.81
C ILE A 51 3.81 -19.47 -6.30
N GLU A 52 4.64 -18.44 -6.35
CA GLU A 52 4.28 -17.07 -5.94
C GLU A 52 3.15 -16.52 -6.82
N ASP A 53 3.24 -16.66 -8.14
CA ASP A 53 2.18 -16.26 -9.09
C ASP A 53 0.87 -17.04 -8.87
N ARG A 54 0.95 -18.34 -8.57
CA ARG A 54 -0.23 -19.14 -8.20
C ARG A 54 -0.85 -18.70 -6.89
N MET A 55 -0.03 -18.42 -5.87
CA MET A 55 -0.52 -17.96 -4.57
C MET A 55 -1.23 -16.61 -4.69
N VAL A 56 -0.67 -15.67 -5.45
CA VAL A 56 -1.29 -14.37 -5.71
C VAL A 56 -2.65 -14.54 -6.39
N ARG A 57 -2.75 -15.38 -7.41
CA ARG A 57 -4.04 -15.66 -8.10
C ARG A 57 -5.09 -16.28 -7.17
N ILE A 58 -4.71 -17.25 -6.34
CA ILE A 58 -5.62 -17.88 -5.38
C ILE A 58 -6.10 -16.86 -4.33
N ILE A 59 -5.22 -15.97 -3.87
CA ILE A 59 -5.57 -14.91 -2.93
C ILE A 59 -6.53 -13.90 -3.58
N GLU A 60 -6.29 -13.52 -4.82
CA GLU A 60 -7.17 -12.61 -5.56
C GLU A 60 -8.54 -13.24 -5.86
N GLU A 61 -8.57 -14.52 -6.23
CA GLU A 61 -9.81 -15.26 -6.47
C GLU A 61 -10.63 -15.41 -5.19
N LYS A 62 -10.00 -15.81 -4.08
CA LYS A 62 -10.68 -15.86 -2.76
C LYS A 62 -11.11 -14.48 -2.27
N ARG A 63 -10.36 -13.43 -2.58
CA ARG A 63 -10.75 -12.06 -2.26
C ARG A 63 -11.98 -11.60 -3.05
N LYS A 64 -12.04 -11.93 -4.34
CA LYS A 64 -13.23 -11.67 -5.17
C LYS A 64 -14.44 -12.44 -4.68
N GLU A 65 -14.28 -13.72 -4.40
CA GLU A 65 -15.36 -14.58 -3.88
C GLU A 65 -15.88 -14.09 -2.53
N SER A 66 -14.98 -13.68 -1.62
CA SER A 66 -15.37 -13.08 -0.34
C SER A 66 -16.06 -11.71 -0.49
N LEU A 67 -15.63 -10.90 -1.47
CA LEU A 67 -16.28 -9.62 -1.77
C LEU A 67 -17.69 -9.83 -2.34
N THR A 68 -17.85 -10.76 -3.29
CA THR A 68 -19.16 -11.09 -3.90
C THR A 68 -20.13 -11.64 -2.86
N THR A 69 -19.67 -12.54 -1.98
CA THR A 69 -20.49 -13.09 -0.89
C THR A 69 -20.89 -12.01 0.13
N LEU A 70 -19.96 -11.11 0.47
CA LEU A 70 -20.24 -9.98 1.36
C LEU A 70 -21.18 -8.95 0.71
N GLU A 71 -21.12 -8.75 -0.60
CA GLU A 71 -22.02 -7.89 -1.35
C GLU A 71 -23.43 -8.49 -1.44
N GLU A 72 -23.55 -9.79 -1.69
CA GLU A 72 -24.85 -10.49 -1.73
C GLU A 72 -25.53 -10.57 -0.34
N GLU A 73 -24.77 -10.84 0.74
CA GLU A 73 -25.27 -10.78 2.11
C GLU A 73 -25.62 -9.35 2.51
N HIS A 74 -24.86 -8.36 2.03
CA HIS A 74 -25.11 -6.95 2.30
C HIS A 74 -26.36 -6.45 1.59
N GLU A 75 -26.59 -6.80 0.31
CA GLU A 75 -27.80 -6.46 -0.42
C GLU A 75 -29.07 -7.07 0.20
N LYS A 76 -28.98 -8.29 0.68
CA LYS A 76 -30.12 -8.98 1.33
C LYS A 76 -30.52 -8.35 2.67
N HIS A 77 -29.54 -7.80 3.42
CA HIS A 77 -29.78 -7.16 4.72
C HIS A 77 -30.14 -5.67 4.61
N VAL A 78 -29.79 -5.06 3.48
CA VAL A 78 -29.96 -3.65 3.17
C VAL A 78 -31.40 -3.30 2.75
N SER A 79 -32.12 -4.24 2.13
CA SER A 79 -33.51 -4.03 1.71
C SER A 79 -34.52 -3.85 2.89
N ASP A 80 -34.08 -4.15 4.12
CA ASP A 80 -35.00 -4.21 5.29
C ASP A 80 -34.84 -3.05 6.31
N ILE A 81 -33.99 -2.03 6.04
CA ILE A 81 -33.88 -0.91 6.98
C ILE A 81 -35.08 0.04 6.81
N PRO A 82 -35.94 0.19 7.82
CA PRO A 82 -37.06 1.11 7.73
C PRO A 82 -36.60 2.54 7.40
N SER A 83 -37.33 3.21 6.51
CA SER A 83 -36.96 4.56 6.05
C SER A 83 -36.88 5.58 7.20
N GLN A 84 -37.67 5.38 8.26
CA GLN A 84 -37.60 6.23 9.45
C GLN A 84 -36.26 6.06 10.19
N VAL A 85 -35.77 4.81 10.33
CA VAL A 85 -34.48 4.52 10.97
C VAL A 85 -33.33 5.14 10.18
N LYS A 86 -33.38 5.08 8.83
CA LYS A 86 -32.41 5.75 7.97
C LYS A 86 -32.35 7.27 8.22
N LYS A 87 -33.51 7.93 8.29
CA LYS A 87 -33.65 9.37 8.58
C LYS A 87 -33.10 9.74 9.95
N ASP A 88 -33.40 8.93 10.97
CA ASP A 88 -32.90 9.16 12.32
C ASP A 88 -31.38 9.05 12.42
N ILE A 89 -30.80 8.04 11.76
CA ILE A 89 -29.35 7.87 11.67
C ILE A 89 -28.73 9.04 10.91
N GLU A 90 -29.28 9.44 9.76
CA GLU A 90 -28.82 10.60 8.99
C GLU A 90 -28.85 11.89 9.80
N GLY A 91 -29.96 12.15 10.51
CA GLY A 91 -30.08 13.31 11.39
C GLY A 91 -29.01 13.33 12.49
N LYS A 92 -28.76 12.18 13.13
CA LYS A 92 -27.69 12.06 14.12
C LYS A 92 -26.30 12.29 13.52
N ILE A 93 -26.02 11.75 12.32
CA ILE A 93 -24.75 11.97 11.62
C ILE A 93 -24.55 13.47 11.35
N ARG A 94 -25.56 14.17 10.80
CA ARG A 94 -25.49 15.62 10.54
C ARG A 94 -25.21 16.39 11.82
N LYS A 95 -25.96 16.14 12.87
CA LYS A 95 -25.80 16.82 14.16
C LYS A 95 -24.42 16.59 14.78
N LEU A 96 -23.91 15.37 14.77
CA LEU A 96 -22.63 15.05 15.39
C LEU A 96 -21.45 15.54 14.52
N VAL A 97 -21.48 15.25 13.22
CA VAL A 97 -20.35 15.51 12.35
C VAL A 97 -20.31 16.97 11.90
N ILE A 98 -21.43 17.54 11.44
CA ILE A 98 -21.48 18.91 10.91
C ILE A 98 -21.57 19.92 12.04
N ASP A 99 -22.63 19.85 12.85
CA ASP A 99 -22.87 20.84 13.91
C ASP A 99 -21.84 20.70 15.05
N GLY A 100 -21.52 19.46 15.44
CA GLY A 100 -20.51 19.15 16.46
C GLY A 100 -19.07 19.24 15.94
N LYS A 101 -18.85 19.51 14.66
CA LYS A 101 -17.54 19.65 14.01
C LYS A 101 -16.57 18.50 14.30
N LEU A 102 -17.07 17.27 14.47
CA LEU A 102 -16.23 16.10 14.74
C LEU A 102 -15.22 15.83 13.64
N TYR A 103 -15.48 16.28 12.42
CA TYR A 103 -14.55 16.17 11.29
C TYR A 103 -13.21 16.90 11.51
N LEU A 104 -13.15 17.86 12.44
CA LEU A 104 -11.91 18.57 12.80
C LEU A 104 -10.96 17.73 13.67
N ASN A 105 -11.45 16.66 14.30
CA ASN A 105 -10.59 15.72 15.01
C ASN A 105 -9.82 14.84 13.99
N PRO A 106 -8.47 14.92 13.93
CA PRO A 106 -7.69 14.12 12.97
C PRO A 106 -7.80 12.60 13.19
N ASN A 107 -8.12 12.16 14.41
CA ASN A 107 -8.27 10.76 14.78
C ASN A 107 -9.70 10.23 14.59
N PHE A 108 -10.65 11.11 14.22
CA PHE A 108 -12.06 10.70 14.03
C PHE A 108 -12.18 9.64 12.93
N ASN A 109 -12.86 8.56 13.25
CA ASN A 109 -12.98 7.40 12.40
C ASN A 109 -14.41 6.82 12.39
N LYS A 110 -14.67 5.94 11.41
CA LYS A 110 -15.99 5.33 11.21
C LYS A 110 -16.47 4.52 12.42
N THR A 111 -15.57 3.84 13.15
CA THR A 111 -15.92 3.04 14.33
C THR A 111 -16.41 3.93 15.46
N GLU A 112 -15.77 5.07 15.68
CA GLU A 112 -16.20 6.07 16.64
C GLU A 112 -17.59 6.64 16.28
N LEU A 113 -17.83 6.93 14.99
CA LEU A 113 -19.14 7.40 14.54
C LEU A 113 -20.24 6.34 14.77
N VAL A 114 -19.97 5.04 14.55
CA VAL A 114 -20.90 3.95 14.87
C VAL A 114 -21.33 4.01 16.33
N THR A 115 -20.35 4.17 17.23
CA THR A 115 -20.59 4.23 18.68
C THR A 115 -21.41 5.47 19.08
N LEU A 116 -21.05 6.64 18.54
CA LEU A 116 -21.71 7.91 18.87
C LEU A 116 -23.15 7.98 18.34
N VAL A 117 -23.40 7.44 17.14
CA VAL A 117 -24.77 7.36 16.56
C VAL A 117 -25.63 6.33 17.28
N GLY A 118 -25.01 5.31 17.90
CA GLY A 118 -25.72 4.22 18.60
C GLY A 118 -26.39 3.27 17.60
N THR A 119 -25.70 2.92 16.52
CA THR A 119 -26.22 2.02 15.48
C THR A 119 -25.21 0.92 15.17
N ASN A 120 -25.53 -0.02 14.30
CA ASN A 120 -24.58 -1.00 13.83
C ASN A 120 -23.79 -0.49 12.61
N ARG A 121 -22.67 -1.16 12.31
CA ARG A 121 -21.77 -0.77 11.24
C ARG A 121 -22.41 -0.85 9.85
N THR A 122 -23.32 -1.80 9.64
CA THR A 122 -24.02 -2.03 8.37
C THR A 122 -24.98 -0.89 8.10
N TYR A 123 -25.84 -0.54 9.05
CA TYR A 123 -26.81 0.56 8.93
C TYR A 123 -26.11 1.90 8.72
N LEU A 124 -25.02 2.17 9.47
CA LEU A 124 -24.25 3.38 9.27
C LEU A 124 -23.64 3.45 7.87
N SER A 125 -23.09 2.31 7.37
CA SER A 125 -22.48 2.26 6.04
C SER A 125 -23.47 2.54 4.93
N GLU A 126 -24.67 2.00 5.07
CA GLU A 126 -25.79 2.18 4.15
C GLU A 126 -26.19 3.65 4.07
N VAL A 127 -26.50 4.26 5.22
CA VAL A 127 -26.90 5.67 5.29
C VAL A 127 -25.78 6.58 4.76
N LEU A 128 -24.53 6.29 5.09
CA LEU A 128 -23.40 7.06 4.56
C LEU A 128 -23.31 6.96 3.04
N ARG A 129 -23.46 5.77 2.46
CA ARG A 129 -23.44 5.55 1.03
C ARG A 129 -24.56 6.30 0.32
N ASP A 130 -25.78 6.18 0.84
CA ASP A 130 -26.99 6.75 0.22
C ASP A 130 -27.03 8.28 0.31
N SER A 131 -26.65 8.85 1.47
CA SER A 131 -26.83 10.29 1.73
C SER A 131 -25.57 11.12 1.57
N PHE A 132 -24.36 10.51 1.70
CA PHE A 132 -23.10 11.23 1.79
C PHE A 132 -21.99 10.67 0.89
N GLY A 133 -22.21 9.57 0.16
CA GLY A 133 -21.24 8.84 -0.63
C GLY A 133 -20.43 7.85 0.20
N SER A 134 -19.29 8.23 0.74
CA SER A 134 -18.52 7.40 1.66
C SER A 134 -18.14 8.18 2.92
N PHE A 135 -17.83 7.47 4.02
CA PHE A 135 -17.30 8.14 5.22
C PHE A 135 -16.06 8.98 4.89
N TYR A 136 -15.15 8.43 4.10
CA TYR A 136 -13.92 9.12 3.73
C TYR A 136 -14.18 10.39 2.89
N SER A 137 -14.98 10.27 1.86
CA SER A 137 -15.34 11.40 0.98
C SER A 137 -16.07 12.49 1.76
N PHE A 138 -17.05 12.11 2.57
CA PHE A 138 -17.83 13.03 3.39
C PHE A 138 -16.96 13.84 4.36
N ILE A 139 -16.13 13.17 5.16
CA ILE A 139 -15.27 13.84 6.14
C ILE A 139 -14.23 14.73 5.46
N ASN A 140 -13.60 14.24 4.39
CA ASN A 140 -12.58 15.03 3.69
C ASN A 140 -13.18 16.24 2.96
N LYS A 141 -14.39 16.14 2.45
CA LYS A 141 -15.11 17.27 1.86
C LYS A 141 -15.33 18.37 2.90
N LEU A 142 -15.85 18.04 4.08
CA LEU A 142 -16.06 19.00 5.17
C LEU A 142 -14.74 19.65 5.62
N ARG A 143 -13.66 18.84 5.72
CA ARG A 143 -12.33 19.34 6.07
C ARG A 143 -11.77 20.32 5.05
N ILE A 144 -11.95 20.06 3.75
CA ILE A 144 -11.46 20.94 2.69
C ILE A 144 -12.28 22.23 2.64
N GLU A 145 -13.59 22.16 2.79
CA GLU A 145 -14.45 23.33 2.85
C GLU A 145 -14.06 24.23 4.04
N TYR A 146 -13.86 23.64 5.21
CA TYR A 146 -13.36 24.38 6.39
C TYR A 146 -11.95 24.95 6.16
N ALA A 147 -11.04 24.18 5.53
CA ALA A 147 -9.70 24.66 5.22
C ALA A 147 -9.71 25.88 4.29
N ALA A 148 -10.62 25.91 3.32
CA ALA A 148 -10.78 27.03 2.40
C ALA A 148 -11.32 28.27 3.13
N GLU A 149 -12.25 28.10 4.08
CA GLU A 149 -12.76 29.18 4.93
C GLU A 149 -11.68 29.73 5.85
N TYR A 150 -10.99 28.84 6.58
CA TYR A 150 -9.89 29.21 7.46
C TYR A 150 -8.77 29.95 6.74
N SER A 151 -8.42 29.52 5.51
CA SER A 151 -7.41 30.20 4.69
C SER A 151 -7.84 31.61 4.23
N ARG A 152 -9.12 31.86 4.03
CA ARG A 152 -9.64 33.19 3.71
C ARG A 152 -9.59 34.15 4.92
N GLU A 153 -9.88 33.62 6.11
CA GLU A 153 -9.85 34.41 7.35
C GLU A 153 -8.41 34.65 7.83
N HIS A 154 -7.48 33.76 7.48
CA HIS A 154 -6.08 33.83 7.87
C HIS A 154 -5.14 33.79 6.67
N PRO A 155 -5.00 34.89 5.89
CA PRO A 155 -4.23 34.90 4.63
C PRO A 155 -2.74 34.60 4.80
N THR A 156 -2.19 34.76 6.01
CA THR A 156 -0.79 34.49 6.31
C THR A 156 -0.55 33.07 6.86
N ALA A 157 -1.61 32.28 7.04
CA ALA A 157 -1.50 30.92 7.56
C ALA A 157 -0.73 30.01 6.60
N THR A 158 0.18 29.23 7.15
CA THR A 158 0.94 28.22 6.42
C THR A 158 0.07 27.00 6.08
N ASN A 159 0.45 26.24 5.06
CA ASN A 159 -0.23 24.97 4.76
C ASN A 159 -0.22 23.98 5.94
N SER A 160 0.76 24.07 6.81
CA SER A 160 0.84 23.25 8.04
C SER A 160 -0.23 23.64 9.05
N GLU A 161 -0.42 24.92 9.27
CA GLU A 161 -1.45 25.46 10.16
C GLU A 161 -2.85 25.17 9.62
N ILE A 162 -3.08 25.41 8.32
CA ILE A 162 -4.36 25.13 7.66
C ILE A 162 -4.69 23.64 7.81
N ALA A 163 -3.74 22.73 7.51
CA ALA A 163 -3.96 21.30 7.64
C ALA A 163 -4.31 20.88 9.08
N ALA A 164 -3.58 21.40 10.07
CA ALA A 164 -3.80 21.10 11.47
C ALA A 164 -5.18 21.60 11.95
N GLN A 165 -5.56 22.83 11.63
CA GLN A 165 -6.84 23.43 12.03
C GLN A 165 -8.04 22.78 11.36
N SER A 166 -7.84 22.21 10.15
CA SER A 166 -8.88 21.54 9.39
C SER A 166 -8.99 20.03 9.67
N GLY A 167 -8.29 19.53 10.71
CA GLY A 167 -8.36 18.13 11.12
C GLY A 167 -7.61 17.15 10.23
N PHE A 168 -6.70 17.60 9.36
CA PHE A 168 -5.82 16.72 8.63
C PHE A 168 -4.62 16.30 9.50
N GLY A 169 -4.33 15.00 9.53
CA GLY A 169 -3.19 14.47 10.29
C GLY A 169 -1.82 14.81 9.68
N SER A 170 -1.77 15.34 8.45
CA SER A 170 -0.55 15.79 7.80
C SER A 170 -0.81 16.76 6.64
N VAL A 171 0.18 17.62 6.36
CA VAL A 171 0.19 18.53 5.19
C VAL A 171 0.07 17.75 3.88
N ARG A 172 0.75 16.59 3.79
CA ARG A 172 0.71 15.73 2.59
C ARG A 172 -0.72 15.26 2.29
N THR A 173 -1.45 14.82 3.31
CA THR A 173 -2.86 14.41 3.15
C THR A 173 -3.72 15.58 2.74
N TYR A 174 -3.58 16.73 3.39
CA TYR A 174 -4.29 17.97 3.04
C TYR A 174 -4.08 18.35 1.56
N THR A 175 -2.83 18.43 1.11
CA THR A 175 -2.49 18.82 -0.27
C THR A 175 -3.08 17.84 -1.30
N ARG A 176 -3.00 16.53 -1.02
CA ARG A 176 -3.57 15.51 -1.89
C ARG A 176 -5.10 15.63 -1.98
N ILE A 177 -5.79 15.77 -0.85
CA ILE A 177 -7.26 15.88 -0.83
C ILE A 177 -7.72 17.18 -1.48
N ARG A 178 -6.99 18.29 -1.27
CA ARG A 178 -7.24 19.57 -1.94
C ARG A 178 -7.16 19.44 -3.47
N SER A 179 -6.16 18.71 -3.97
CA SER A 179 -6.03 18.43 -5.41
C SER A 179 -7.22 17.64 -5.95
N LEU A 180 -7.62 16.55 -5.27
CA LEU A 180 -8.78 15.75 -5.66
C LEU A 180 -10.08 16.56 -5.65
N TYR A 181 -10.27 17.39 -4.64
CA TYR A 181 -11.45 18.28 -4.54
C TYR A 181 -11.51 19.27 -5.68
N ASN A 182 -10.38 19.91 -6.01
CA ASN A 182 -10.30 20.88 -7.11
C ASN A 182 -10.52 20.23 -8.49
N ASN A 183 -10.18 18.95 -8.65
CA ASN A 183 -10.42 18.17 -9.87
C ASN A 183 -11.84 17.59 -9.96
N GLY A 184 -12.65 17.72 -8.90
CA GLY A 184 -13.99 17.11 -8.85
C GLY A 184 -14.01 15.60 -8.63
N GLU A 185 -12.92 15.05 -8.07
CA GLU A 185 -12.71 13.60 -7.85
C GLU A 185 -12.98 13.16 -6.40
N LEU A 186 -13.46 14.03 -5.53
CA LEU A 186 -13.70 13.76 -4.11
C LEU A 186 -15.16 13.41 -3.81
#